data_2ba25bc8494ef44c5e6227e93137d20a
#
_entry.id   2ba25bc8494ef44c5e6227e93137d20a
#
_cell.length_a   1.000
_cell.length_b   1.000
_cell.length_c   1.000
_cell.angle_alpha   90.00
_cell.angle_beta   90.00
_cell.angle_gamma   90.00
#
_symmetry.space_group_name_H-M   'P 1'
#
loop_
_entity.id
_entity.type
_entity.pdbx_description
1 polymer ?
#
loop_
_entity_poly.entity_id
_entity_poly.type
_entity_poly.pdbx_seq_one_letter_code
_entity_poly.pdbx_strand_id
1 'polypeptide(L)'
;MTNYQLQTAKHITGSIARTVLGLTFIFSGFVKAVDPLGTVYKIEDYLKAFGGFFTDLLPLAGTAAVCLILVEWLLGWAMLLNVRTNWTSWISLLFYLVMTPLTLWIALTNPVTDCGCFGDALVLTNW
;
A
#
# COMPACT_ATOMS: atom_id res chain seq x y z
N MET A 1 -18.60 18.99 -25.44
CA MET A 1 -17.90 19.51 -24.25
C MET A 1 -16.86 20.52 -24.67
N THR A 2 -16.89 21.71 -24.09
CA THR A 2 -15.84 22.70 -24.29
C THR A 2 -14.57 22.26 -23.56
N ASN A 3 -13.39 22.70 -24.05
CA ASN A 3 -12.11 22.39 -23.40
C ASN A 3 -12.08 22.77 -21.91
N TYR A 4 -12.81 23.82 -21.53
CA TYR A 4 -12.96 24.26 -20.15
C TYR A 4 -13.68 23.22 -19.29
N GLN A 5 -14.77 22.66 -19.77
CA GLN A 5 -15.55 21.61 -19.06
C GLN A 5 -14.69 20.36 -18.84
N LEU A 6 -13.92 19.97 -19.84
CA LEU A 6 -13.03 18.80 -19.75
C LEU A 6 -11.90 19.00 -18.73
N GLN A 7 -11.31 20.20 -18.70
CA GLN A 7 -10.27 20.58 -17.74
C GLN A 7 -10.82 20.53 -16.30
N THR A 8 -11.98 21.15 -16.08
CA THR A 8 -12.63 21.17 -14.76
C THR A 8 -12.97 19.76 -14.29
N ALA A 9 -13.52 18.91 -15.15
CA ALA A 9 -13.83 17.52 -14.83
C ALA A 9 -12.55 16.73 -14.44
N LYS A 10 -11.44 16.90 -15.17
CA LYS A 10 -10.16 16.26 -14.82
C LYS A 10 -9.63 16.71 -13.46
N HIS A 11 -9.72 17.98 -13.13
CA HIS A 11 -9.29 18.51 -11.84
C HIS A 11 -10.12 17.95 -10.68
N ILE A 12 -11.44 17.91 -10.83
CA ILE A 12 -12.35 17.36 -9.80
C ILE A 12 -12.10 15.87 -9.61
N THR A 13 -12.05 15.10 -10.70
CA THR A 13 -11.81 13.65 -10.64
C THR A 13 -10.44 13.34 -10.00
N GLY A 14 -9.40 14.08 -10.37
CA GLY A 14 -8.07 13.92 -9.80
C GLY A 14 -8.03 14.26 -8.31
N SER A 15 -8.75 15.28 -7.88
CA SER A 15 -8.84 15.67 -6.46
C SER A 15 -9.57 14.60 -5.63
N ILE A 16 -10.69 14.10 -6.13
CA ILE A 16 -11.46 13.04 -5.45
C ILE A 16 -10.61 11.76 -5.35
N ALA A 17 -10.02 11.32 -6.45
CA ALA A 17 -9.18 10.12 -6.48
C ALA A 17 -8.04 10.23 -5.47
N ARG A 18 -7.36 11.37 -5.43
CA ARG A 18 -6.25 11.63 -4.50
C ARG A 18 -6.70 11.63 -3.04
N THR A 19 -7.86 12.21 -2.74
CA THR A 19 -8.43 12.21 -1.37
C THR A 19 -8.74 10.79 -0.92
N VAL A 20 -9.40 10.00 -1.76
CA VAL A 20 -9.75 8.61 -1.46
C VAL A 20 -8.47 7.77 -1.25
N LEU A 21 -7.50 7.88 -2.14
CA LEU A 21 -6.22 7.16 -2.03
C LEU A 21 -5.43 7.59 -0.79
N GLY A 22 -5.38 8.90 -0.51
CA GLY A 22 -4.69 9.44 0.67
C GLY A 22 -5.29 8.91 1.98
N LEU A 23 -6.61 8.89 2.09
CA LEU A 23 -7.31 8.33 3.25
C LEU A 23 -7.06 6.82 3.39
N THR A 24 -7.06 6.09 2.27
CA THR A 24 -6.76 4.65 2.26
C THR A 24 -5.34 4.38 2.76
N PHE A 25 -4.36 5.15 2.30
CA PHE A 25 -2.97 5.04 2.76
C PHE A 25 -2.81 5.36 4.25
N ILE A 26 -3.44 6.43 4.72
CA ILE A 26 -3.39 6.79 6.15
C ILE A 26 -4.02 5.69 7.00
N PHE A 27 -5.18 5.19 6.59
CA PHE A 27 -5.87 4.11 7.32
C PHE A 27 -5.02 2.84 7.33
N SER A 28 -4.48 2.43 6.20
CA SER A 28 -3.60 1.26 6.08
C SER A 28 -2.35 1.39 6.95
N GLY A 29 -1.66 2.52 6.86
CA GLY A 29 -0.48 2.79 7.68
C GLY A 29 -0.79 2.87 9.18
N PHE A 30 -1.93 3.46 9.54
CA PHE A 30 -2.38 3.54 10.94
C PHE A 30 -2.63 2.15 11.53
N VAL A 31 -3.39 1.31 10.83
CA VAL A 31 -3.69 -0.05 11.29
C VAL A 31 -2.42 -0.87 11.48
N LYS A 32 -1.48 -0.80 10.54
CA LYS A 32 -0.17 -1.46 10.67
C LYS A 32 0.66 -0.89 11.82
N ALA A 33 0.55 0.41 12.10
CA ALA A 33 1.23 1.04 13.22
C ALA A 33 0.66 0.62 14.59
N VAL A 34 -0.62 0.30 14.65
CA VAL A 34 -1.27 -0.23 15.87
C VAL A 34 -0.82 -1.66 16.16
N ASP A 35 -0.65 -2.47 15.10
CA ASP A 35 -0.10 -3.83 15.22
C ASP A 35 1.12 -4.03 14.31
N PRO A 36 2.29 -3.50 14.69
CA PRO A 36 3.49 -3.64 13.90
C PRO A 36 4.01 -5.09 13.86
N LEU A 37 3.77 -5.88 14.91
CA LEU A 37 4.19 -7.29 14.94
C LEU A 37 3.40 -8.13 13.95
N GLY A 38 2.09 -7.93 13.85
CA GLY A 38 1.27 -8.58 12.83
C GLY A 38 1.77 -8.26 11.42
N THR A 39 2.18 -7.02 11.18
CA THR A 39 2.78 -6.63 9.89
C THR A 39 4.11 -7.34 9.64
N VAL A 40 4.98 -7.48 10.65
CA VAL A 40 6.24 -8.23 10.55
C VAL A 40 5.97 -9.69 10.19
N TYR A 41 5.06 -10.36 10.89
CA TYR A 41 4.72 -11.76 10.61
C TYR A 41 4.18 -11.96 9.19
N LYS A 42 3.37 -11.03 8.69
CA LYS A 42 2.88 -11.07 7.29
C LYS A 42 4.02 -10.97 6.28
N ILE A 43 4.98 -10.06 6.51
CA ILE A 43 6.16 -9.94 5.65
C ILE A 43 7.01 -11.21 5.71
N GLU A 44 7.21 -11.79 6.90
CA GLU A 44 7.92 -13.06 7.04
C GLU A 44 7.22 -14.19 6.27
N ASP A 45 5.89 -14.28 6.36
CA ASP A 45 5.12 -15.29 5.64
C ASP A 45 5.26 -15.14 4.12
N TYR A 46 5.29 -13.90 3.61
CA TYR A 46 5.54 -13.65 2.19
C TYR A 46 6.96 -14.04 1.79
N LEU A 47 7.97 -13.70 2.58
CA LEU A 47 9.35 -14.09 2.33
C LEU A 47 9.53 -15.61 2.34
N LYS A 48 8.89 -16.31 3.28
CA LYS A 48 8.89 -17.79 3.33
C LYS A 48 8.18 -18.39 2.11
N ALA A 49 7.06 -17.79 1.71
CA ALA A 49 6.28 -18.27 0.54
C ALA A 49 7.06 -18.11 -0.78
N PHE A 50 7.85 -17.03 -0.93
CA PHE A 50 8.74 -16.87 -2.07
C PHE A 50 9.91 -17.85 -2.05
N GLY A 51 10.38 -18.24 -0.86
CA GLY A 51 11.46 -19.21 -0.67
C GLY A 51 12.85 -18.76 -1.17
N GLY A 52 13.82 -19.68 -1.14
CA GLY A 52 15.16 -19.44 -1.66
C GLY A 52 15.86 -18.24 -1.03
N PHE A 53 16.42 -17.34 -1.84
CA PHE A 53 17.12 -16.14 -1.40
C PHE A 53 16.29 -15.24 -0.48
N PHE A 54 14.96 -15.23 -0.63
CA PHE A 54 14.07 -14.39 0.18
C PHE A 54 14.01 -14.82 1.65
N THR A 55 14.31 -16.07 1.97
CA THR A 55 14.38 -16.55 3.36
C THR A 55 15.56 -15.93 4.12
N ASP A 56 16.62 -15.57 3.42
CA ASP A 56 17.79 -14.89 4.02
C ASP A 56 17.46 -13.44 4.43
N LEU A 57 16.36 -12.88 3.90
CA LEU A 57 15.87 -11.55 4.24
C LEU A 57 14.94 -11.52 5.47
N LEU A 58 14.62 -12.66 6.07
CA LEU A 58 13.78 -12.74 7.28
C LEU A 58 14.22 -11.80 8.41
N PRO A 59 15.53 -11.63 8.71
CA PRO A 59 15.97 -10.70 9.75
C PRO A 59 15.62 -9.24 9.44
N LEU A 60 15.39 -8.91 8.18
CA LEU A 60 15.03 -7.56 7.72
C LEU A 60 13.53 -7.29 7.73
N ALA A 61 12.69 -8.29 8.01
CA ALA A 61 11.23 -8.17 7.99
C ALA A 61 10.73 -7.06 8.94
N GLY A 62 11.32 -6.92 10.12
CA GLY A 62 11.00 -5.85 11.06
C GLY A 62 11.31 -4.46 10.50
N THR A 63 12.47 -4.28 9.90
CA THR A 63 12.87 -3.02 9.25
C THR A 63 11.96 -2.72 8.07
N ALA A 64 11.64 -3.72 7.25
CA ALA A 64 10.73 -3.59 6.12
C ALA A 64 9.32 -3.18 6.57
N ALA A 65 8.82 -3.75 7.67
CA ALA A 65 7.53 -3.38 8.24
C ALA A 65 7.49 -1.91 8.67
N VAL A 66 8.49 -1.44 9.39
CA VAL A 66 8.58 -0.03 9.82
C VAL A 66 8.66 0.90 8.60
N CYS A 67 9.50 0.58 7.63
CA CYS A 67 9.60 1.36 6.39
C CYS A 67 8.26 1.42 5.64
N LEU A 68 7.57 0.30 5.54
CA LEU A 68 6.27 0.21 4.87
C LEU A 68 5.22 1.11 5.57
N ILE A 69 5.13 1.02 6.89
CA ILE A 69 4.22 1.85 7.70
C ILE A 69 4.50 3.34 7.49
N LEU A 70 5.77 3.74 7.56
CA LEU A 70 6.17 5.13 7.37
C LEU A 70 5.88 5.62 5.96
N VAL A 71 6.18 4.84 4.95
CA VAL A 71 5.91 5.19 3.54
C VAL A 71 4.41 5.36 3.31
N GLU A 72 3.59 4.43 3.75
CA GLU A 72 2.14 4.54 3.60
C GLU A 72 1.58 5.77 4.32
N TRP A 73 2.02 6.03 5.53
CA TRP A 73 1.55 7.17 6.31
C TRP A 73 1.96 8.50 5.68
N LEU A 74 3.24 8.63 5.30
CA LEU A 74 3.75 9.85 4.66
C LEU A 74 3.11 10.09 3.29
N LEU A 75 2.94 9.04 2.47
CA LEU A 75 2.25 9.15 1.19
C LEU A 75 0.80 9.59 1.35
N GLY A 76 0.08 9.01 2.31
CA GLY A 76 -1.29 9.38 2.60
C GLY A 76 -1.44 10.86 2.93
N TRP A 77 -0.63 11.36 3.85
CA TRP A 77 -0.62 12.79 4.21
C TRP A 77 -0.16 13.68 3.06
N ALA A 78 0.87 13.30 2.33
CA ALA A 78 1.35 14.06 1.17
C ALA A 78 0.27 14.18 0.08
N MET A 79 -0.53 13.13 -0.12
CA MET A 79 -1.65 13.16 -1.05
C MET A 79 -2.79 14.08 -0.59
N LEU A 80 -3.16 14.04 0.69
CA LEU A 80 -4.20 14.91 1.25
C LEU A 80 -3.79 16.38 1.25
N LEU A 81 -2.57 16.67 1.67
CA LEU A 81 -2.03 18.03 1.75
C LEU A 81 -1.57 18.60 0.41
N ASN A 82 -1.69 17.82 -0.65
CA ASN A 82 -1.29 18.24 -2.00
C ASN A 82 0.19 18.64 -2.12
N VAL A 83 1.05 18.00 -1.32
CA VAL A 83 2.49 18.30 -1.29
C VAL A 83 3.17 17.65 -2.49
N ARG A 84 3.87 18.47 -3.29
CA ARG A 84 4.68 18.01 -4.43
C ARG A 84 4.01 16.92 -5.27
N THR A 85 2.83 17.21 -5.78
CA THR A 85 1.93 16.25 -6.45
C THR A 85 2.60 15.34 -7.48
N ASN A 86 3.56 15.84 -8.22
CA ASN A 86 4.28 15.04 -9.22
C ASN A 86 5.09 13.92 -8.56
N TRP A 87 5.89 14.22 -7.56
CA TRP A 87 6.70 13.23 -6.84
C TRP A 87 5.83 12.24 -6.08
N THR A 88 4.83 12.76 -5.37
CA THR A 88 3.89 11.91 -4.62
C THR A 88 3.14 10.96 -5.54
N SER A 89 2.70 11.41 -6.71
CA SER A 89 2.01 10.56 -7.68
C SER A 89 2.93 9.48 -8.25
N TRP A 90 4.19 9.80 -8.56
CA TRP A 90 5.16 8.82 -9.07
C TRP A 90 5.51 7.76 -8.02
N ILE A 91 5.74 8.18 -6.77
CA ILE A 91 6.03 7.25 -5.67
C ILE A 91 4.83 6.34 -5.39
N SER A 92 3.61 6.90 -5.39
CA SER A 92 2.38 6.13 -5.23
C SER A 92 2.17 5.14 -6.38
N LEU A 93 2.44 5.55 -7.61
CA LEU A 93 2.37 4.67 -8.77
C LEU A 93 3.37 3.52 -8.65
N LEU A 94 4.61 3.81 -8.27
CA LEU A 94 5.64 2.79 -8.03
C LEU A 94 5.21 1.81 -6.93
N PHE A 95 4.64 2.33 -5.84
CA PHE A 95 4.12 1.51 -4.75
C PHE A 95 3.03 0.55 -5.24
N TYR A 96 2.06 1.04 -6.01
CA TYR A 96 1.02 0.18 -6.59
C TYR A 96 1.56 -0.81 -7.62
N LEU A 97 2.56 -0.43 -8.41
CA LEU A 97 3.20 -1.35 -9.37
C LEU A 97 3.88 -2.53 -8.68
N VAL A 98 4.37 -2.35 -7.46
CA VAL A 98 4.95 -3.44 -6.65
C VAL A 98 3.85 -4.23 -5.94
N MET A 99 2.89 -3.55 -5.33
CA MET A 99 1.86 -4.20 -4.50
C MET A 99 0.81 -4.96 -5.34
N THR A 100 0.43 -4.45 -6.52
CA THR A 100 -0.58 -5.09 -7.36
C THR A 100 -0.17 -6.49 -7.83
N PRO A 101 1.02 -6.71 -8.42
CA PRO A 101 1.44 -8.07 -8.80
C PRO A 101 1.64 -8.96 -7.58
N LEU A 102 2.10 -8.43 -6.45
CA LEU A 102 2.24 -9.19 -5.21
C LEU A 102 0.86 -9.69 -4.73
N THR A 103 -0.13 -8.80 -4.66
CA THR A 103 -1.50 -9.15 -4.25
C THR A 103 -2.13 -10.15 -5.23
N LEU A 104 -1.92 -9.96 -6.53
CA LEU A 104 -2.41 -10.88 -7.55
C LEU A 104 -1.78 -12.28 -7.41
N TRP A 105 -0.47 -12.34 -7.17
CA TRP A 105 0.22 -13.60 -6.93
C TRP A 105 -0.33 -14.33 -5.70
N ILE A 106 -0.56 -13.60 -4.59
CA ILE A 106 -1.17 -14.14 -3.37
C ILE A 106 -2.59 -14.67 -3.66
N ALA A 107 -3.39 -13.94 -4.41
CA ALA A 107 -4.75 -14.35 -4.79
C ALA A 107 -4.77 -15.62 -5.66
N LEU A 108 -3.81 -15.77 -6.56
CA LEU A 108 -3.74 -16.93 -7.46
C LEU A 108 -3.15 -18.18 -6.80
N THR A 109 -2.17 -18.03 -5.91
CA THR A 109 -1.43 -19.15 -5.30
C THR A 109 -1.90 -19.49 -3.89
N ASN A 110 -2.61 -18.57 -3.20
CA ASN A 110 -3.08 -18.70 -1.82
C ASN A 110 -1.99 -19.20 -0.83
N PRO A 111 -0.76 -18.65 -0.85
CA PRO A 111 0.30 -19.07 0.07
C PRO A 111 0.03 -18.62 1.52
N VAL A 112 -0.79 -17.59 1.69
CA VAL A 112 -1.26 -17.01 2.96
C VAL A 112 -2.77 -16.79 2.88
N THR A 113 -3.45 -16.84 4.03
CA THR A 113 -4.92 -16.81 4.10
C THR A 113 -5.55 -15.45 3.80
N ASP A 114 -4.78 -14.36 3.95
CA ASP A 114 -5.23 -12.98 3.73
C ASP A 114 -4.13 -12.11 3.12
N CYS A 115 -4.50 -11.00 2.50
CA CYS A 115 -3.54 -10.11 1.85
C CYS A 115 -2.70 -9.27 2.84
N GLY A 116 -3.12 -9.13 4.09
CA GLY A 116 -2.43 -8.32 5.09
C GLY A 116 -2.38 -6.82 4.80
N CYS A 117 -3.11 -6.33 3.78
CA CYS A 117 -3.07 -4.93 3.36
C CYS A 117 -3.51 -3.96 4.46
N PHE A 118 -4.42 -4.40 5.32
CA PHE A 118 -4.95 -3.65 6.46
C PHE A 118 -4.63 -4.30 7.81
N GLY A 119 -3.55 -5.11 7.87
CA GLY A 119 -3.20 -5.86 9.08
C GLY A 119 -4.33 -6.79 9.53
N ASP A 120 -4.45 -7.00 10.84
CA ASP A 120 -5.51 -7.85 11.42
C ASP A 120 -6.81 -7.09 11.72
N ALA A 121 -6.87 -5.76 11.49
CA ALA A 121 -8.08 -4.97 11.72
C ALA A 121 -9.20 -5.28 10.72
N LEU A 122 -8.83 -5.61 9.49
CA LEU A 122 -9.73 -6.08 8.45
C LEU A 122 -9.12 -7.34 7.81
N VAL A 123 -9.59 -8.50 8.24
CA VAL A 123 -9.23 -9.77 7.61
C VAL A 123 -9.96 -9.85 6.27
N LEU A 124 -9.30 -9.39 5.23
CA LEU A 124 -9.78 -9.54 3.86
C LEU A 124 -9.23 -10.85 3.31
N THR A 125 -10.13 -11.76 2.97
CA THR A 125 -9.76 -12.96 2.21
C THR A 125 -9.14 -12.55 0.87
N ASN A 126 -8.29 -13.42 0.30
CA ASN A 126 -7.59 -13.14 -0.96
C ASN A 126 -8.52 -12.92 -2.17
N TRP A 127 -9.80 -13.24 -2.00
CA TRP A 127 -10.85 -13.10 -3.02
C TRP A 127 -12.00 -12.22 -2.54
#